data_4e9ebe5475222639023999ce393ede69
#
_entry.id   4e9ebe5475222639023999ce393ede69
#
_cell.length_a   1.000
_cell.length_b   1.000
_cell.length_c   1.000
_cell.angle_alpha   90.00
_cell.angle_beta   90.00
_cell.angle_gamma   90.00
#
_symmetry.space_group_name_H-M   'P 1'
#
loop_
_entity.id
_entity.type
_entity.pdbx_description
1 polymer ?
#
loop_
_entity_poly.entity_id
_entity_poly.type
_entity_poly.pdbx_seq_one_letter_code
_entity_poly.pdbx_strand_id
1 'polypeptide(L)'
;MTREVTLECDGDGHAVTVRYPGMQYLGLWHWPKTDAPYICIEPWCSLPADAGSITVFEEQRDLIALEPGKTYTNDWTITIS
;
A
#
# COMPACT_ATOMS: atom_id res chain seq x y z
N MET A 1 15.69 5.83 -0.56
CA MET A 1 14.63 5.67 -1.56
C MET A 1 13.35 6.32 -1.08
N THR A 2 12.73 7.12 -1.90
CA THR A 2 11.45 7.74 -1.59
C THR A 2 10.33 6.76 -1.92
N ARG A 3 9.45 6.49 -0.95
CA ARG A 3 8.28 5.65 -1.19
C ARG A 3 7.11 6.53 -1.58
N GLU A 4 6.95 6.67 -2.87
CA GLU A 4 5.97 7.60 -3.45
C GLU A 4 5.53 7.09 -4.81
N VAL A 5 4.25 7.21 -5.11
CA VAL A 5 3.69 6.87 -6.41
C VAL A 5 2.76 7.99 -6.85
N THR A 6 2.82 8.35 -8.12
CA THR A 6 1.94 9.36 -8.71
C THR A 6 1.15 8.74 -9.85
N LEU A 7 -0.17 8.91 -9.79
CA LEU A 7 -1.08 8.56 -10.87
C LEU A 7 -1.46 9.84 -11.59
N GLU A 8 -1.16 9.90 -12.88
CA GLU A 8 -1.51 11.04 -13.72
C GLU A 8 -2.70 10.69 -14.59
N CYS A 9 -3.64 11.62 -14.69
CA CYS A 9 -4.80 11.46 -15.58
C CYS A 9 -4.49 12.07 -16.94
N ASP A 10 -4.63 11.26 -17.99
CA ASP A 10 -4.46 11.75 -19.35
C ASP A 10 -5.56 12.76 -19.68
N GLY A 11 -5.20 13.87 -20.24
CA GLY A 11 -6.11 14.82 -20.85
C GLY A 11 -6.59 15.96 -19.97
N ASP A 12 -6.60 15.84 -18.65
CA ASP A 12 -7.07 16.93 -17.79
C ASP A 12 -5.99 17.54 -16.89
N GLY A 13 -4.81 16.94 -16.87
CA GLY A 13 -3.68 17.46 -16.09
C GLY A 13 -3.74 17.20 -14.60
N HIS A 14 -4.73 16.47 -14.12
CA HIS A 14 -4.82 16.13 -12.70
C HIS A 14 -3.91 14.97 -12.36
N ALA A 15 -3.43 14.96 -11.11
CA ALA A 15 -2.59 13.89 -10.61
C ALA A 15 -2.89 13.63 -9.13
N VAL A 16 -2.65 12.39 -8.71
CA VAL A 16 -2.75 12.00 -7.31
C VAL A 16 -1.42 11.38 -6.92
N THR A 17 -0.81 11.88 -5.86
CA THR A 17 0.43 11.35 -5.33
C THR A 17 0.20 10.77 -3.96
N VAL A 18 0.64 9.53 -3.76
CA VAL A 18 0.59 8.86 -2.46
C VAL A 18 2.02 8.67 -1.97
N ARG A 19 2.32 9.17 -0.78
CA ARG A 19 3.60 8.97 -0.11
C ARG A 19 3.38 8.08 1.10
N TYR A 20 4.19 7.02 1.20
CA TYR A 20 4.01 6.00 2.23
C TYR A 20 5.36 5.61 2.85
N PRO A 21 6.05 6.55 3.52
CA PRO A 21 7.41 6.28 4.00
C PRO A 21 7.50 5.17 5.04
N GLY A 22 6.42 4.93 5.77
CA GLY A 22 6.39 3.90 6.81
C GLY A 22 5.91 2.54 6.36
N MET A 23 5.65 2.34 5.06
CA MET A 23 5.16 1.07 4.54
C MET A 23 6.13 0.52 3.50
N GLN A 24 6.36 -0.80 3.51
CA GLN A 24 7.42 -1.41 2.72
C GLN A 24 6.99 -1.80 1.31
N TYR A 25 5.71 -2.03 1.09
CA TYR A 25 5.21 -2.61 -0.15
C TYR A 25 4.17 -1.72 -0.79
N LEU A 26 4.07 -1.80 -2.10
CA LEU A 26 3.05 -1.09 -2.86
C LEU A 26 2.34 -2.09 -3.76
N GLY A 27 1.02 -2.16 -3.62
CA GLY A 27 0.16 -2.89 -4.53
C GLY A 27 -0.60 -1.93 -5.43
N LEU A 28 -0.74 -2.30 -6.69
CA LEU A 28 -1.59 -1.61 -7.63
C LEU A 28 -2.59 -2.63 -8.16
N TRP A 29 -3.88 -2.31 -8.11
CA TRP A 29 -4.89 -3.27 -8.49
C TRP A 29 -5.99 -2.64 -9.32
N HIS A 30 -6.43 -3.37 -10.31
CA HIS A 30 -7.51 -2.99 -11.21
C HIS A 30 -8.32 -4.26 -11.50
N TRP A 31 -9.61 -4.14 -11.72
CA TRP A 31 -10.42 -5.31 -12.03
C TRP A 31 -9.85 -5.97 -13.30
N PRO A 32 -9.39 -7.24 -13.23
CA PRO A 32 -8.68 -7.86 -14.35
C PRO A 32 -9.51 -7.92 -15.62
N LYS A 33 -8.84 -7.66 -16.76
CA LYS A 33 -9.42 -7.81 -18.11
C LYS A 33 -10.67 -6.97 -18.32
N THR A 34 -10.74 -5.79 -17.74
CA THR A 34 -11.85 -4.87 -17.90
C THR A 34 -11.36 -3.47 -18.12
N ASP A 35 -12.26 -2.58 -18.56
CA ASP A 35 -12.02 -1.15 -18.69
C ASP A 35 -12.56 -0.38 -17.50
N ALA A 36 -12.62 -1.02 -16.34
CA ALA A 36 -13.11 -0.36 -15.13
C ALA A 36 -12.36 0.95 -14.88
N PRO A 37 -13.06 2.06 -14.67
CA PRO A 37 -12.43 3.39 -14.63
C PRO A 37 -11.84 3.71 -13.25
N TYR A 38 -11.00 2.83 -12.73
CA TYR A 38 -10.33 3.05 -11.44
C TYR A 38 -9.06 2.22 -11.36
N ILE A 39 -8.19 2.63 -10.45
CA ILE A 39 -7.06 1.83 -10.01
C ILE A 39 -6.92 2.00 -8.50
N CYS A 40 -6.63 0.91 -7.80
CA CYS A 40 -6.37 0.93 -6.37
C CYS A 40 -4.89 1.10 -6.13
N ILE A 41 -4.53 2.05 -5.29
CA ILE A 41 -3.16 2.28 -4.84
C ILE A 41 -3.11 1.82 -3.39
N GLU A 42 -2.34 0.77 -3.11
CA GLU A 42 -2.40 0.06 -1.85
C GLU A 42 -1.02 -0.09 -1.22
N PRO A 43 -0.58 0.90 -0.43
CA PRO A 43 0.62 0.71 0.39
C PRO A 43 0.35 -0.33 1.48
N TRP A 44 1.33 -1.20 1.74
CA TRP A 44 1.18 -2.29 2.70
C TRP A 44 2.38 -2.35 3.62
N CYS A 45 2.15 -2.61 4.90
CA CYS A 45 3.23 -2.88 5.85
C CYS A 45 3.73 -4.33 5.73
N SER A 46 2.80 -5.25 5.43
CA SER A 46 3.13 -6.66 5.24
C SER A 46 2.32 -7.20 4.08
N LEU A 47 2.70 -8.36 3.58
CA LEU A 47 2.02 -9.00 2.46
C LEU A 47 1.12 -10.12 2.94
N PRO A 48 0.12 -10.53 2.12
CA PRO A 48 -0.64 -11.75 2.40
C PRO A 48 0.28 -12.96 2.43
N ALA A 49 -0.18 -14.05 3.04
CA ALA A 49 0.55 -15.31 3.05
C ALA A 49 0.79 -15.79 1.60
N ASP A 50 1.89 -16.51 1.40
CA ASP A 50 2.19 -17.09 0.10
C ASP A 50 1.11 -18.09 -0.31
N ALA A 51 0.83 -18.15 -1.62
CA ALA A 51 -0.18 -19.06 -2.14
C ALA A 51 0.15 -20.51 -1.76
N GLY A 52 -0.86 -21.22 -1.26
CA GLY A 52 -0.72 -22.62 -0.91
C GLY A 52 -0.04 -22.88 0.43
N SER A 53 0.35 -21.84 1.17
CA SER A 53 0.96 -22.02 2.48
C SER A 53 -0.03 -21.65 3.60
N ILE A 54 0.15 -22.34 4.73
CA ILE A 54 -0.56 -22.00 5.98
C ILE A 54 0.49 -21.47 6.93
N THR A 55 0.28 -20.25 7.40
CA THR A 55 1.26 -19.57 8.24
C THR A 55 0.67 -19.32 9.62
N VAL A 56 1.45 -19.58 10.67
CA VAL A 56 1.10 -19.15 12.01
C VAL A 56 1.19 -17.64 12.05
N PHE A 57 0.15 -16.97 12.55
CA PHE A 57 0.06 -15.51 12.49
C PHE A 57 1.30 -14.83 13.07
N GLU A 58 1.75 -15.28 14.23
CA GLU A 58 2.89 -14.67 14.91
C GLU A 58 4.22 -14.86 14.19
N GLU A 59 4.28 -15.82 13.26
CA GLU A 59 5.49 -16.13 12.50
C GLU A 59 5.48 -15.51 11.11
N GLN A 60 4.42 -14.80 10.76
CA GLN A 60 4.31 -14.17 9.45
C GLN A 60 5.33 -13.05 9.31
N ARG A 61 5.92 -12.94 8.11
CA ARG A 61 6.92 -11.91 7.83
C ARG A 61 6.35 -10.52 7.97
N ASP A 62 7.21 -9.59 8.34
CA ASP A 62 6.95 -8.15 8.32
C ASP A 62 5.81 -7.70 9.23
N LEU A 63 5.39 -8.53 10.17
CA LEU A 63 4.42 -8.09 11.15
C LEU A 63 5.05 -7.07 12.11
N ILE A 64 4.23 -6.11 12.50
CA ILE A 64 4.63 -5.11 13.48
C ILE A 64 4.30 -5.67 14.86
N ALA A 65 5.33 -5.83 15.69
CA ALA A 65 5.15 -6.26 17.07
C ALA A 65 5.00 -5.02 17.96
N LEU A 66 3.89 -4.93 18.68
CA LEU A 66 3.62 -3.80 19.55
C LEU A 66 3.50 -4.27 20.99
N GLU A 67 4.45 -3.83 21.82
CA GLU A 67 4.44 -4.17 23.23
C GLU A 67 3.28 -3.46 23.95
N PRO A 68 2.76 -4.07 25.03
CA PRO A 68 1.69 -3.43 25.81
C PRO A 68 2.08 -2.02 26.26
N GLY A 69 1.18 -1.08 26.16
CA GLY A 69 1.42 0.31 26.57
C GLY A 69 2.22 1.15 25.61
N LYS A 70 2.63 0.59 24.49
CA LYS A 70 3.36 1.32 23.45
C LYS A 70 2.42 1.76 22.34
N THR A 71 2.87 2.74 21.55
CA THR A 71 2.11 3.29 20.44
C THR A 71 2.88 3.12 19.14
N TYR A 72 2.21 2.66 18.11
CA TYR A 72 2.75 2.62 16.75
C TYR A 72 2.11 3.75 15.94
N THR A 73 2.94 4.50 15.21
CA THR A 73 2.47 5.59 14.36
C THR A 73 2.90 5.33 12.93
N ASN A 74 1.96 5.51 12.01
CA ASN A 74 2.22 5.37 10.57
C ASN A 74 1.57 6.55 9.85
N ASP A 75 2.42 7.43 9.32
CA ASP A 75 1.97 8.62 8.60
C ASP A 75 2.11 8.41 7.09
N TRP A 76 1.06 8.70 6.38
CA TRP A 76 1.08 8.68 4.92
C TRP A 76 0.21 9.81 4.40
N THR A 77 0.45 10.25 3.17
CA THR A 77 -0.23 11.41 2.62
C THR A 77 -0.75 11.14 1.23
N ILE A 78 -1.84 11.83 0.90
CA ILE A 78 -2.40 11.86 -0.45
C ILE A 78 -2.42 13.33 -0.87
N THR A 79 -1.79 13.62 -1.99
CA THR A 79 -1.77 14.97 -2.57
C THR A 79 -2.49 14.94 -3.91
N ILE A 80 -3.43 15.85 -4.08
CA ILE A 80 -4.17 16.01 -5.33
C ILE A 80 -3.72 17.31 -5.98
N SER A 81 -3.32 17.20 -7.22
CA SER A 81 -2.79 18.37 -7.95
C SER A 81 -3.37 18.50 -9.37
#